data_d32d30baa0eab6043310bfb8b4befec2
#
_entry.id   d32d30baa0eab6043310bfb8b4befec2
#
_cell.length_a   1.000
_cell.length_b   1.000
_cell.length_c   1.000
_cell.angle_alpha   90.00
_cell.angle_beta   90.00
_cell.angle_gamma   90.00
#
_symmetry.space_group_name_H-M   'P 1'
#
loop_
_entity.id
_entity.type
_entity.pdbx_description
1 polymer ?
#
loop_
_entity_poly.entity_id
_entity_poly.type
_entity_poly.pdbx_seq_one_letter_code
_entity_poly.pdbx_strand_id
1 'polypeptide(L)'
;MINHHALYIKLKRKMIKSDIKKGDIYYATLNPAIGSEQKGERPVVVLQNDCGNKYSPTVIVAPLTKIIKKEKLPTHILIHSNDFLRYNSLILLEQIRVIDKLRIFAYLGKLSESQIQKMDKALINVFEIDIRRIESEDNDVKKF
;
A
#
# COMPACT_ATOMS: atom_id res chain seq x y z
N MET A 1 18.79 -30.38 12.05
CA MET A 1 18.05 -29.58 13.03
C MET A 1 17.10 -28.63 12.28
N ILE A 2 15.81 -28.65 12.57
CA ILE A 2 14.85 -27.73 11.98
C ILE A 2 15.05 -26.36 12.62
N ASN A 3 15.32 -25.35 11.79
CA ASN A 3 15.36 -23.98 12.29
C ASN A 3 13.90 -23.51 12.51
N HIS A 4 13.47 -23.51 13.77
CA HIS A 4 12.10 -23.12 14.16
C HIS A 4 11.74 -21.70 13.70
N HIS A 5 12.70 -20.79 13.68
CA HIS A 5 12.47 -19.44 13.20
C HIS A 5 12.19 -19.41 11.70
N ALA A 6 12.97 -20.11 10.89
CA ALA A 6 12.76 -20.23 9.46
C ALA A 6 11.42 -20.92 9.13
N LEU A 7 11.06 -21.96 9.89
CA LEU A 7 9.76 -22.62 9.75
C LEU A 7 8.61 -21.68 10.10
N TYR A 8 8.71 -20.94 11.19
CA TYR A 8 7.72 -19.92 11.59
C TYR A 8 7.51 -18.88 10.50
N ILE A 9 8.59 -18.32 9.96
CA ILE A 9 8.56 -17.36 8.84
C ILE A 9 7.86 -17.97 7.64
N LYS A 10 8.21 -19.19 7.26
CA LYS A 10 7.61 -19.90 6.12
C LYS A 10 6.12 -20.12 6.31
N LEU A 11 5.69 -20.54 7.49
CA LEU A 11 4.28 -20.76 7.83
C LEU A 11 3.52 -19.44 7.85
N LYS A 12 4.09 -18.40 8.46
CA LYS A 12 3.45 -17.08 8.51
C LYS A 12 3.29 -16.49 7.10
N ARG A 13 4.29 -16.60 6.23
CA ARG A 13 4.19 -16.20 4.82
C ARG A 13 3.10 -16.98 4.09
N LYS A 14 2.97 -18.27 4.34
CA LYS A 14 1.94 -19.09 3.74
C LYS A 14 0.54 -18.69 4.18
N MET A 15 0.35 -18.35 5.46
CA MET A 15 -0.94 -17.93 6.02
C MET A 15 -1.40 -16.57 5.48
N ILE A 16 -0.48 -15.64 5.24
CA ILE A 16 -0.80 -14.27 4.78
C ILE A 16 -0.88 -14.21 3.25
N LYS A 17 -0.31 -15.18 2.56
CA LYS A 17 0.05 -15.10 1.13
C LYS A 17 -1.11 -15.09 0.15
N SER A 18 -2.29 -15.61 0.50
CA SER A 18 -3.28 -15.98 -0.51
C SER A 18 -4.25 -14.86 -0.92
N ASP A 19 -4.47 -13.84 -0.09
CA ASP A 19 -5.63 -12.95 -0.26
C ASP A 19 -5.33 -11.45 -0.29
N ILE A 20 -4.06 -11.05 -0.35
CA ILE A 20 -3.70 -9.62 -0.44
C ILE A 20 -4.10 -9.09 -1.81
N LYS A 21 -4.91 -8.02 -1.80
CA LYS A 21 -5.38 -7.33 -3.01
C LYS A 21 -5.04 -5.84 -2.96
N LYS A 22 -4.83 -5.25 -4.13
CA LYS A 22 -4.71 -3.79 -4.24
C LYS A 22 -5.92 -3.09 -3.61
N GLY A 23 -5.65 -2.08 -2.79
CA GLY A 23 -6.67 -1.34 -2.06
C GLY A 23 -7.05 -1.94 -0.70
N ASP A 24 -6.57 -3.13 -0.37
CA ASP A 24 -6.73 -3.70 0.97
C ASP A 24 -5.97 -2.86 2.00
N ILE A 25 -6.54 -2.78 3.19
CA ILE A 25 -5.94 -2.10 4.34
C ILE A 25 -5.62 -3.14 5.40
N TYR A 26 -4.35 -3.18 5.79
CA TYR A 26 -3.83 -4.06 6.82
C TYR A 26 -3.20 -3.26 7.96
N TYR A 27 -3.20 -3.83 9.15
CA TYR A 27 -2.37 -3.37 10.24
C TYR A 27 -0.97 -3.96 10.08
N ALA A 28 0.06 -3.11 10.10
CA ALA A 28 1.44 -3.53 9.87
C ALA A 28 2.40 -2.82 10.82
N THR A 29 3.55 -3.44 11.06
CA THR A 29 4.66 -2.78 11.76
C THR A 29 5.62 -2.16 10.76
N LEU A 30 5.93 -0.87 10.93
CA LEU A 30 6.85 -0.13 10.07
C LEU A 30 8.22 0.09 10.71
N ASN A 31 8.42 -0.37 11.93
CA ASN A 31 9.72 -0.30 12.60
C ASN A 31 10.70 -1.37 12.08
N PRO A 32 12.00 -1.07 12.00
CA PRO A 32 12.63 0.22 12.29
C PRO A 32 12.38 1.26 11.19
N ALA A 33 12.26 2.52 11.57
CA ALA A 33 12.16 3.66 10.67
C ALA A 33 13.19 4.72 11.06
N ILE A 34 13.59 5.55 10.11
CA ILE A 34 14.63 6.56 10.29
C ILE A 34 14.03 7.96 10.07
N GLY A 35 14.33 8.88 10.99
CA GLY A 35 13.98 10.29 10.85
C GLY A 35 12.48 10.52 10.66
N SER A 36 12.13 11.15 9.54
CA SER A 36 10.74 11.52 9.22
C SER A 36 9.92 10.43 8.55
N GLU A 37 10.48 9.23 8.36
CA GLU A 37 9.72 8.09 7.88
C GLU A 37 8.58 7.76 8.86
N GLN A 38 7.42 7.35 8.32
CA GLN A 38 6.34 6.86 9.17
C GLN A 38 6.77 5.59 9.89
N LYS A 39 6.49 5.54 11.18
CA LYS A 39 6.97 4.49 12.08
C LYS A 39 5.83 3.91 12.93
N GLY A 40 6.16 2.84 13.63
CA GLY A 40 5.25 2.18 14.55
C GLY A 40 4.31 1.21 13.86
N GLU A 41 3.35 0.75 14.64
CA GLU A 41 2.26 -0.09 14.14
C GLU A 41 1.11 0.81 13.69
N ARG A 42 0.69 0.64 12.45
CA ARG A 42 -0.36 1.46 11.87
C ARG A 42 -1.02 0.80 10.66
N PRO A 43 -2.19 1.27 10.26
CA PRO A 43 -2.79 0.84 9.01
C PRO A 43 -1.92 1.23 7.81
N VAL A 44 -1.86 0.33 6.84
CA VAL A 44 -1.24 0.56 5.53
C VAL A 44 -2.20 0.12 4.44
N VAL A 45 -2.20 0.83 3.31
CA VAL A 45 -2.96 0.43 2.13
C VAL A 45 -2.04 -0.23 1.11
N VAL A 46 -2.52 -1.30 0.51
CA VAL A 46 -1.79 -2.03 -0.55
C VAL A 46 -1.91 -1.28 -1.86
N LEU A 47 -0.78 -0.93 -2.44
CA LEU A 47 -0.66 -0.25 -3.73
C LEU A 47 -0.28 -1.20 -4.86
N GLN A 48 0.43 -2.28 -4.53
CA GLN A 48 0.96 -3.23 -5.50
C GLN A 48 -0.16 -3.95 -6.25
N ASN A 49 0.07 -4.26 -7.52
CA ASN A 49 -0.86 -5.04 -8.32
C ASN A 49 -1.06 -6.46 -7.79
N ASP A 50 -2.18 -7.08 -8.15
CA ASP A 50 -2.58 -8.37 -7.57
C ASP A 50 -1.68 -9.53 -7.98
N CYS A 51 -1.03 -9.46 -9.12
CA CYS A 51 -0.03 -10.45 -9.53
C CYS A 51 1.18 -10.43 -8.57
N GLY A 52 1.73 -9.25 -8.31
CA GLY A 52 2.79 -9.07 -7.32
C GLY A 52 2.35 -9.47 -5.91
N ASN A 53 1.13 -9.12 -5.53
CA ASN A 53 0.57 -9.48 -4.23
C ASN A 53 0.50 -11.00 -4.02
N LYS A 54 0.20 -11.74 -5.08
CA LYS A 54 0.12 -13.20 -5.02
C LYS A 54 1.49 -13.87 -4.93
N TYR A 55 2.45 -13.42 -5.70
CA TYR A 55 3.71 -14.15 -5.91
C TYR A 55 4.92 -13.57 -5.18
N SER A 56 4.93 -12.27 -4.87
CA SER A 56 6.06 -11.65 -4.19
C SER A 56 6.03 -11.88 -2.67
N PRO A 57 7.18 -12.07 -2.02
CA PRO A 57 7.28 -12.09 -0.55
C PRO A 57 7.14 -10.70 0.08
N THR A 58 7.21 -9.64 -0.75
CA THR A 58 7.09 -8.25 -0.34
C THR A 58 5.85 -7.62 -0.94
N VAL A 59 5.44 -6.49 -0.39
CA VAL A 59 4.28 -5.72 -0.86
C VAL A 59 4.58 -4.22 -0.79
N ILE A 60 4.16 -3.50 -1.83
CA ILE A 60 4.26 -2.04 -1.88
C ILE A 60 3.03 -1.46 -1.19
N VAL A 61 3.26 -0.62 -0.19
CA VAL A 61 2.21 -0.03 0.64
C VAL A 61 2.42 1.47 0.84
N ALA A 62 1.37 2.16 1.24
CA ALA A 62 1.44 3.51 1.80
C ALA A 62 0.82 3.50 3.20
N PRO A 63 1.43 4.19 4.17
CA PRO A 63 0.91 4.27 5.52
C PRO A 63 -0.28 5.22 5.61
N LEU A 64 -1.18 4.94 6.56
CA LEU A 64 -2.24 5.83 6.99
C LEU A 64 -1.85 6.48 8.32
N THR A 65 -2.27 7.73 8.51
CA THR A 65 -2.13 8.43 9.78
C THR A 65 -3.46 9.02 10.22
N LYS A 66 -3.77 8.93 11.50
CA LYS A 66 -4.90 9.63 12.12
C LYS A 66 -4.61 11.10 12.43
N ILE A 67 -3.36 11.52 12.33
CA ILE A 67 -2.95 12.91 12.52
C ILE A 67 -3.18 13.65 11.22
N ILE A 68 -4.28 14.40 11.14
CA ILE A 68 -4.67 15.10 9.92
C ILE A 68 -4.02 16.48 9.92
N LYS A 69 -2.87 16.55 9.27
CA LYS A 69 -2.17 17.79 8.94
C LYS A 69 -2.03 17.86 7.41
N LYS A 70 -2.25 19.04 6.83
CA LYS A 70 -2.07 19.25 5.38
C LYS A 70 -2.90 18.30 4.52
N GLU A 71 -4.17 18.08 4.87
CA GLU A 71 -5.08 17.21 4.12
C GLU A 71 -5.27 17.63 2.65
N LYS A 72 -5.01 18.88 2.31
CA LYS A 72 -5.12 19.43 0.94
C LYS A 72 -3.92 19.16 0.04
N LEU A 73 -2.89 18.47 0.53
CA LEU A 73 -1.78 18.08 -0.35
C LEU A 73 -2.25 17.04 -1.37
N PRO A 74 -1.85 17.16 -2.64
CA PRO A 74 -2.23 16.20 -3.67
C PRO A 74 -1.80 14.75 -3.39
N THR A 75 -0.80 14.57 -2.54
CA THR A 75 -0.26 13.27 -2.13
C THR A 75 -0.98 12.67 -0.93
N HIS A 76 -1.91 13.41 -0.31
CA HIS A 76 -2.68 12.96 0.83
C HIS A 76 -4.13 12.69 0.43
N ILE A 77 -4.64 11.53 0.79
CA ILE A 77 -6.04 11.15 0.55
C ILE A 77 -6.72 10.95 1.89
N LEU A 78 -7.78 11.74 2.11
CA LEU A 78 -8.60 11.62 3.31
C LEU A 78 -9.56 10.44 3.18
N ILE A 79 -9.51 9.55 4.16
CA ILE A 79 -10.47 8.46 4.34
C ILE A 79 -11.24 8.74 5.63
N HIS A 80 -12.56 8.91 5.50
CA HIS A 80 -13.42 9.10 6.67
C HIS A 80 -13.50 7.82 7.50
N SER A 81 -13.68 7.98 8.81
CA SER A 81 -13.91 6.85 9.70
C SER A 81 -15.09 6.00 9.20
N ASN A 82 -14.97 4.69 9.36
CA ASN A 82 -15.94 3.72 8.91
C ASN A 82 -15.87 2.47 9.80
N ASP A 83 -16.51 1.36 9.39
CA ASP A 83 -16.61 0.14 10.17
C ASP A 83 -15.25 -0.50 10.50
N PHE A 84 -14.21 -0.22 9.71
CA PHE A 84 -12.87 -0.78 9.91
C PHE A 84 -11.78 0.26 10.25
N LEU A 85 -12.04 1.56 10.07
CA LEU A 85 -11.15 2.64 10.50
C LEU A 85 -11.84 3.49 11.56
N ARG A 86 -11.38 3.38 12.79
CA ARG A 86 -11.96 4.07 13.93
C ARG A 86 -11.88 5.60 13.84
N TYR A 87 -10.84 6.11 13.17
CA TYR A 87 -10.56 7.54 13.04
C TYR A 87 -10.45 7.93 11.58
N ASN A 88 -10.86 9.17 11.26
CA ASN A 88 -10.49 9.77 9.98
C ASN A 88 -8.99 9.67 9.80
N SER A 89 -8.55 9.27 8.63
CA SER A 89 -7.15 8.98 8.36
C SER A 89 -6.72 9.56 7.02
N LEU A 90 -5.45 9.91 6.92
CA LEU A 90 -4.83 10.28 5.65
C LEU A 90 -3.97 9.13 5.13
N ILE A 91 -4.13 8.79 3.87
CA ILE A 91 -3.14 7.98 3.16
C ILE A 91 -1.99 8.90 2.74
N LEU A 92 -0.78 8.55 3.14
CA LEU A 92 0.42 9.34 2.85
C LEU A 92 1.15 8.73 1.65
N LEU A 93 0.78 9.13 0.44
CA LEU A 93 1.34 8.53 -0.77
C LEU A 93 2.81 8.91 -1.02
N GLU A 94 3.31 9.99 -0.44
CA GLU A 94 4.73 10.32 -0.48
C GLU A 94 5.59 9.42 0.41
N GLN A 95 4.95 8.62 1.27
CA GLN A 95 5.62 7.67 2.17
C GLN A 95 5.53 6.22 1.67
N ILE A 96 5.38 6.03 0.37
CA ILE A 96 5.37 4.69 -0.24
C ILE A 96 6.62 3.92 0.16
N ARG A 97 6.43 2.67 0.55
CA ARG A 97 7.54 1.78 0.86
C ARG A 97 7.21 0.33 0.55
N VAL A 98 8.25 -0.46 0.37
CA VAL A 98 8.17 -1.92 0.30
C VAL A 98 8.31 -2.48 1.70
N ILE A 99 7.42 -3.39 2.07
CA ILE A 99 7.53 -4.15 3.31
C ILE A 99 7.48 -5.65 3.03
N ASP A 100 8.15 -6.44 3.85
CA ASP A 100 7.96 -7.89 3.84
C ASP A 100 6.56 -8.22 4.37
N LYS A 101 5.89 -9.20 3.77
CA LYS A 101 4.58 -9.67 4.22
C LYS A 101 4.54 -10.09 5.68
N LEU A 102 5.67 -10.42 6.27
CA LEU A 102 5.80 -10.71 7.71
C LEU A 102 5.48 -9.53 8.61
N ARG A 103 5.56 -8.30 8.09
CA ARG A 103 5.21 -7.08 8.82
C ARG A 103 3.70 -6.86 8.95
N ILE A 104 2.92 -7.53 8.12
CA ILE A 104 1.45 -7.48 8.11
C ILE A 104 0.92 -8.48 9.13
N PHE A 105 -0.03 -8.07 9.98
CA PHE A 105 -0.57 -8.96 11.00
C PHE A 105 -2.10 -8.93 11.17
N ALA A 106 -2.81 -8.01 10.55
CA ALA A 106 -4.28 -8.02 10.60
C ALA A 106 -4.88 -7.34 9.36
N TYR A 107 -5.89 -7.98 8.78
CA TYR A 107 -6.73 -7.36 7.77
C TYR A 107 -7.75 -6.43 8.43
N LEU A 108 -7.87 -5.21 7.93
CA LEU A 108 -8.81 -4.22 8.46
C LEU A 108 -10.02 -4.02 7.55
N GLY A 109 -9.81 -3.92 6.26
CA GLY A 109 -10.86 -3.65 5.30
C GLY A 109 -10.30 -3.31 3.93
N LYS A 110 -11.15 -2.75 3.08
CA LYS A 110 -10.79 -2.43 1.69
C LYS A 110 -11.32 -1.05 1.31
N LEU A 111 -10.54 -0.31 0.55
CA LEU A 111 -11.00 0.92 -0.10
C LEU A 111 -12.11 0.63 -1.11
N SER A 112 -13.05 1.57 -1.24
CA SER A 112 -14.04 1.52 -2.32
C SER A 112 -13.35 1.74 -3.68
N GLU A 113 -14.04 1.37 -4.75
CA GLU A 113 -13.56 1.58 -6.12
C GLU A 113 -13.25 3.05 -6.40
N SER A 114 -14.10 3.97 -5.94
CA SER A 114 -13.89 5.41 -6.09
C SER A 114 -12.66 5.92 -5.32
N GLN A 115 -12.40 5.37 -4.15
CA GLN A 115 -11.20 5.69 -3.36
C GLN A 115 -9.93 5.15 -4.03
N ILE A 116 -9.97 3.95 -4.60
CA ILE A 116 -8.87 3.38 -5.38
C ILE A 116 -8.57 4.26 -6.60
N GLN A 117 -9.59 4.73 -7.31
CA GLN A 117 -9.39 5.64 -8.45
C GLN A 117 -8.73 6.96 -8.04
N LYS A 118 -9.15 7.55 -6.92
CA LYS A 118 -8.49 8.75 -6.38
C LYS A 118 -7.03 8.48 -6.02
N MET A 119 -6.77 7.34 -5.42
CA MET A 119 -5.42 6.91 -5.07
C MET A 119 -4.54 6.76 -6.32
N ASP A 120 -5.05 6.11 -7.35
CA ASP A 120 -4.32 5.93 -8.63
C ASP A 120 -3.99 7.27 -9.29
N LYS A 121 -4.93 8.21 -9.33
CA LYS A 121 -4.69 9.57 -9.84
C LYS A 121 -3.62 10.31 -9.04
N ALA A 122 -3.66 10.18 -7.71
CA ALA A 122 -2.66 10.80 -6.86
C ALA A 122 -1.27 10.18 -7.04
N LEU A 123 -1.18 8.85 -7.27
CA LEU A 123 0.08 8.16 -7.56
C LEU A 123 0.72 8.66 -8.86
N ILE A 124 -0.07 8.94 -9.89
CA ILE A 124 0.42 9.56 -11.13
C ILE A 124 1.13 10.88 -10.82
N ASN A 125 0.55 11.70 -9.96
CA ASN A 125 1.14 12.98 -9.54
C ASN A 125 2.39 12.80 -8.67
N VAL A 126 2.37 11.85 -7.74
CA VAL A 126 3.52 11.55 -6.87
C VAL A 126 4.77 11.21 -7.69
N PHE A 127 4.60 10.45 -8.77
CA PHE A 127 5.69 10.01 -9.64
C PHE A 127 5.91 10.89 -10.87
N GLU A 128 5.12 11.95 -11.06
CA GLU A 128 5.17 12.82 -12.25
C GLU A 128 5.07 12.02 -13.56
N ILE A 129 4.16 11.04 -13.60
CA ILE A 129 3.97 10.20 -14.78
C ILE A 129 3.19 10.99 -15.84
N ASP A 130 3.78 11.15 -17.02
CA ASP A 130 3.11 11.75 -18.17
C ASP A 130 2.39 10.68 -18.99
N ILE A 131 1.10 10.50 -18.71
CA ILE A 131 0.26 9.49 -19.37
C ILE A 131 0.17 9.74 -20.87
N ARG A 132 0.09 11.00 -21.32
CA ARG A 132 -0.02 11.35 -22.75
C ARG A 132 1.20 10.87 -23.52
N ARG A 133 2.38 10.97 -22.94
CA ARG A 133 3.62 10.47 -23.52
C ARG A 133 3.60 8.95 -23.69
N ILE A 134 3.14 8.22 -22.68
CA ILE A 134 3.05 6.76 -22.71
C ILE A 134 2.02 6.31 -23.78
N GLU A 135 0.85 6.93 -23.82
CA GLU A 135 -0.19 6.62 -24.81
C GLU A 135 0.26 6.87 -26.24
N SER A 136 1.08 7.89 -26.49
CA SER A 136 1.62 8.17 -27.83
C SER A 136 2.58 7.08 -28.29
N GLU A 137 3.44 6.55 -27.41
CA GLU A 137 4.36 5.45 -27.73
C GLU A 137 3.61 4.16 -28.01
N ASP A 138 2.56 3.82 -27.27
CA ASP A 138 1.74 2.64 -27.51
C ASP A 138 1.02 2.70 -28.87
N ASN A 139 0.58 3.85 -29.31
CA ASN A 139 0.02 4.04 -30.65
C ASN A 139 1.03 3.84 -31.76
N ASP A 140 2.29 4.16 -31.52
CA ASP A 140 3.38 3.92 -32.49
C ASP A 140 3.76 2.42 -32.55
N VAL A 141 3.71 1.69 -31.45
CA VAL A 141 3.96 0.24 -31.39
C VAL A 141 2.83 -0.54 -32.06
N LYS A 142 1.59 -0.10 -31.99
CA LYS A 142 0.42 -0.76 -32.63
C LYS A 142 0.40 -0.62 -34.16
N LYS A 143 1.28 0.17 -34.74
CA LYS A 143 1.42 0.32 -36.20
C LYS A 143 2.30 -0.75 -36.85
N PHE A 144 2.86 -1.63 -36.05
CA PHE A 144 3.65 -2.78 -36.52
C PHE A 144 2.83 -4.09 -36.34
#